data_8d8dcded1031d89d78b801c2ce1f3cd9
#
_entry.id   8d8dcded1031d89d78b801c2ce1f3cd9
#
_cell.length_a   1.000
_cell.length_b   1.000
_cell.length_c   1.000
_cell.angle_alpha   90.00
_cell.angle_beta   90.00
_cell.angle_gamma   90.00
#
_symmetry.space_group_name_H-M   'P 1'
#
loop_
_entity.id
_entity.type
_entity.pdbx_description
1 polymer ?
#
loop_
_entity_poly.entity_id
_entity_poly.type
_entity_poly.pdbx_seq_one_letter_code
_entity_poly.pdbx_strand_id
1 'polypeptide(L)'
;MQNGRVTLAARVFSTSYLTGSFVLRSGRTADHYFDKYRFESDPALLGDIVDALVPLVPPGVDGLAGLELGGVPLATMLSARTGLPAYFVRKEPKKYGTERLCEGGDVDGRSLLVVEDVVTTAGQIVLSTQDLRSEGARVAHALCVIDREGGGVDVAAAEGVALRALFTMSELEASRDAGSAPDPF
;
A
#
# COMPACT_ATOMS: atom_id res chain seq x y z
N MET A 1 11.57 2.67 -19.78
CA MET A 1 11.04 2.65 -18.39
C MET A 1 9.70 3.39 -18.26
N GLN A 2 9.50 4.55 -18.90
CA GLN A 2 8.24 5.33 -18.78
C GLN A 2 7.01 4.61 -19.37
N ASN A 3 7.14 3.95 -20.53
CA ASN A 3 6.04 3.19 -21.15
C ASN A 3 5.52 2.03 -20.27
N GLY A 4 6.40 1.29 -19.61
CA GLY A 4 6.00 0.19 -18.72
C GLY A 4 5.23 0.67 -17.49
N ARG A 5 5.60 1.84 -16.93
CA ARG A 5 4.89 2.44 -15.77
C ARG A 5 3.48 2.91 -16.17
N VAL A 6 3.32 3.53 -17.32
CA VAL A 6 2.00 3.95 -17.84
C VAL A 6 1.10 2.73 -18.08
N THR A 7 1.64 1.65 -18.67
CA THR A 7 0.90 0.41 -18.88
C THR A 7 0.47 -0.25 -17.57
N LEU A 8 1.35 -0.26 -16.54
CA LEU A 8 1.02 -0.80 -15.23
C LEU A 8 -0.06 0.03 -14.54
N ALA A 9 0.04 1.36 -14.60
CA ALA A 9 -0.98 2.27 -14.06
C ALA A 9 -2.36 2.03 -14.71
N ALA A 10 -2.42 1.90 -16.05
CA ALA A 10 -3.65 1.61 -16.76
C ALA A 10 -4.27 0.26 -16.38
N ARG A 11 -3.44 -0.78 -16.17
CA ARG A 11 -3.91 -2.10 -15.69
C ARG A 11 -4.47 -2.02 -14.26
N VAL A 12 -3.77 -1.34 -13.34
CA VAL A 12 -4.24 -1.13 -11.97
C VAL A 12 -5.59 -0.40 -11.99
N PHE A 13 -5.70 0.68 -12.79
CA PHE A 13 -6.94 1.43 -12.91
C PHE A 13 -8.09 0.58 -13.47
N SER A 14 -7.90 -0.04 -14.64
CA SER A 14 -8.95 -0.81 -15.32
C SER A 14 -9.42 -2.02 -14.51
N THR A 15 -8.52 -2.67 -13.76
CA THR A 15 -8.88 -3.80 -12.90
C THR A 15 -9.70 -3.35 -11.70
N SER A 16 -9.42 -2.19 -11.13
CA SER A 16 -9.98 -1.74 -9.85
C SER A 16 -11.13 -0.75 -9.96
N TYR A 17 -11.26 -0.05 -11.10
CA TYR A 17 -12.30 0.94 -11.30
C TYR A 17 -13.60 0.26 -11.78
N LEU A 18 -14.62 0.31 -10.93
CA LEU A 18 -15.94 -0.27 -11.20
C LEU A 18 -16.95 0.84 -11.50
N THR A 19 -17.75 0.67 -12.54
CA THR A 19 -18.91 1.51 -12.85
C THR A 19 -20.20 0.82 -12.39
N GLY A 20 -21.11 1.56 -11.76
CA GLY A 20 -22.34 1.01 -11.21
C GLY A 20 -22.90 1.92 -10.11
N SER A 21 -23.84 1.42 -9.34
CA SER A 21 -24.40 2.15 -8.20
C SER A 21 -23.85 1.57 -6.90
N PHE A 22 -23.02 2.35 -6.18
CA PHE A 22 -22.32 1.90 -4.97
C PHE A 22 -22.67 2.80 -3.78
N VAL A 23 -23.04 2.20 -2.66
CA VAL A 23 -23.20 2.92 -1.39
C VAL A 23 -21.84 3.06 -0.71
N LEU A 24 -21.34 4.29 -0.58
CA LEU A 24 -20.09 4.60 0.08
C LEU A 24 -20.21 4.52 1.61
N ARG A 25 -19.08 4.45 2.31
CA ARG A 25 -19.03 4.46 3.79
C ARG A 25 -19.73 5.66 4.41
N SER A 26 -19.80 6.78 3.70
CA SER A 26 -20.53 7.99 4.11
C SER A 26 -22.05 7.87 3.98
N GLY A 27 -22.58 6.75 3.44
CA GLY A 27 -24.00 6.56 3.10
C GLY A 27 -24.40 7.19 1.76
N ARG A 28 -23.52 7.93 1.08
CA ARG A 28 -23.80 8.51 -0.24
C ARG A 28 -23.70 7.45 -1.33
N THR A 29 -24.52 7.55 -2.36
CA THR A 29 -24.39 6.73 -3.56
C THR A 29 -23.44 7.39 -4.55
N ALA A 30 -22.56 6.57 -5.18
CA ALA A 30 -21.68 6.96 -6.26
C ALA A 30 -21.92 6.04 -7.47
N ASP A 31 -21.67 6.54 -8.67
CA ASP A 31 -21.77 5.81 -9.94
C ASP A 31 -20.51 5.01 -10.29
N HIS A 32 -19.49 5.11 -9.44
CA HIS A 32 -18.24 4.37 -9.56
C HIS A 32 -17.67 4.03 -8.17
N TYR A 33 -16.83 3.01 -8.15
CA TYR A 33 -16.10 2.56 -6.95
C TYR A 33 -14.72 2.06 -7.33
N PHE A 34 -13.69 2.44 -6.57
CA PHE A 34 -12.34 1.92 -6.74
C PHE A 34 -12.11 0.79 -5.73
N ASP A 35 -12.14 -0.46 -6.23
CA ASP A 35 -11.95 -1.68 -5.43
C ASP A 35 -10.48 -2.13 -5.48
N LYS A 36 -9.73 -1.72 -4.47
CA LYS A 36 -8.31 -2.04 -4.33
C LYS A 36 -8.01 -3.54 -4.25
N TYR A 37 -8.90 -4.32 -3.67
CA TYR A 37 -8.70 -5.76 -3.53
C TYR A 37 -8.65 -6.50 -4.86
N ARG A 38 -9.15 -5.91 -5.94
CA ARG A 38 -9.09 -6.52 -7.26
C ARG A 38 -7.69 -6.57 -7.84
N PHE A 39 -6.87 -5.53 -7.67
CA PHE A 39 -5.47 -5.60 -8.09
C PHE A 39 -4.63 -6.47 -7.14
N GLU A 40 -4.99 -6.55 -5.87
CA GLU A 40 -4.31 -7.40 -4.89
C GLU A 40 -4.58 -8.88 -5.10
N SER A 41 -5.77 -9.24 -5.60
CA SER A 41 -6.18 -10.62 -5.85
C SER A 41 -5.71 -11.19 -7.18
N ASP A 42 -5.25 -10.34 -8.11
CA ASP A 42 -4.66 -10.77 -9.39
C ASP A 42 -3.17 -11.06 -9.21
N PRO A 43 -2.73 -12.33 -9.26
CA PRO A 43 -1.34 -12.67 -8.93
C PRO A 43 -0.32 -12.10 -9.92
N ALA A 44 -0.69 -11.91 -11.20
CA ALA A 44 0.20 -11.34 -12.19
C ALA A 44 0.33 -9.83 -12.01
N LEU A 45 -0.80 -9.14 -11.79
CA LEU A 45 -0.80 -7.69 -11.57
C LEU A 45 -0.13 -7.33 -10.25
N LEU A 46 -0.41 -8.08 -9.17
CA LEU A 46 0.25 -7.90 -7.88
C LEU A 46 1.76 -8.13 -8.00
N GLY A 47 2.20 -9.12 -8.78
CA GLY A 47 3.62 -9.37 -9.06
C GLY A 47 4.29 -8.17 -9.72
N ASP A 48 3.68 -7.61 -10.78
CA ASP A 48 4.19 -6.44 -11.50
C ASP A 48 4.23 -5.18 -10.62
N ILE A 49 3.21 -4.99 -9.77
CA ILE A 49 3.17 -3.90 -8.78
C ILE A 49 4.34 -4.03 -7.81
N VAL A 50 4.54 -5.23 -7.25
CA VAL A 50 5.62 -5.48 -6.30
C VAL A 50 6.98 -5.28 -6.94
N ASP A 51 7.20 -5.75 -8.16
CA ASP A 51 8.45 -5.55 -8.90
C ASP A 51 8.74 -4.05 -9.13
N ALA A 52 7.69 -3.24 -9.33
CA ALA A 52 7.82 -1.80 -9.42
C ALA A 52 8.04 -1.09 -8.06
N LEU A 53 7.61 -1.70 -6.95
CA LEU A 53 7.82 -1.19 -5.59
C LEU A 53 9.24 -1.47 -5.06
N VAL A 54 9.89 -2.58 -5.48
CA VAL A 54 11.22 -2.97 -5.01
C VAL A 54 12.24 -1.81 -5.07
N PRO A 55 12.36 -1.06 -6.18
CA PRO A 55 13.30 0.07 -6.25
C PRO A 55 13.00 1.24 -5.31
N LEU A 56 11.78 1.28 -4.74
CA LEU A 56 11.34 2.32 -3.80
C LEU A 56 11.61 1.96 -2.35
N VAL A 57 11.99 0.71 -2.06
CA VAL A 57 12.37 0.26 -0.71
C VAL A 57 13.66 1.00 -0.31
N PRO A 58 13.65 1.77 0.79
CA PRO A 58 14.84 2.52 1.20
C PRO A 58 15.93 1.58 1.73
N PRO A 59 17.20 1.94 1.57
CA PRO A 59 18.30 1.17 2.15
C PRO A 59 18.26 1.24 3.68
N GLY A 60 18.75 0.19 4.33
CA GLY A 60 18.92 0.14 5.79
C GLY A 60 17.64 -0.17 6.56
N VAL A 61 16.57 -0.67 5.91
CA VAL A 61 15.43 -1.26 6.60
C VAL A 61 15.69 -2.73 6.91
N ASP A 62 15.25 -3.18 8.08
CA ASP A 62 15.43 -4.53 8.59
C ASP A 62 14.20 -5.42 8.32
N GLY A 63 13.08 -4.83 7.89
CA GLY A 63 11.86 -5.56 7.61
C GLY A 63 10.72 -4.69 7.07
N LEU A 64 9.67 -5.37 6.62
CA LEU A 64 8.50 -4.82 5.96
C LEU A 64 7.28 -5.00 6.86
N ALA A 65 6.65 -3.92 7.29
CA ALA A 65 5.48 -3.92 8.16
C ALA A 65 4.20 -3.69 7.36
N GLY A 66 3.56 -4.77 6.90
CA GLY A 66 2.30 -4.71 6.14
C GLY A 66 1.11 -4.43 7.04
N LEU A 67 0.37 -3.35 6.76
CA LEU A 67 -0.81 -3.00 7.53
C LEU A 67 -2.04 -3.83 7.12
N GLU A 68 -2.79 -4.27 8.10
CA GLU A 68 -4.03 -5.03 7.88
C GLU A 68 -5.07 -4.16 7.14
N LEU A 69 -5.70 -4.62 6.05
CA LEU A 69 -5.54 -5.90 5.40
C LEU A 69 -4.66 -5.83 4.13
N GLY A 70 -4.75 -4.79 3.31
CA GLY A 70 -4.16 -4.70 1.97
C GLY A 70 -2.62 -4.58 1.97
N GLY A 71 -2.02 -4.04 3.02
CA GLY A 71 -0.56 -4.02 3.16
C GLY A 71 0.07 -5.40 3.37
N VAL A 72 -0.72 -6.40 3.84
CA VAL A 72 -0.22 -7.75 4.13
C VAL A 72 0.22 -8.50 2.86
N PRO A 73 -0.60 -8.64 1.80
CA PRO A 73 -0.17 -9.30 0.57
C PRO A 73 1.01 -8.59 -0.09
N LEU A 74 1.03 -7.26 -0.07
CA LEU A 74 2.14 -6.46 -0.59
C LEU A 74 3.45 -6.72 0.16
N ALA A 75 3.43 -6.65 1.50
CA ALA A 75 4.61 -6.92 2.32
C ALA A 75 5.11 -8.37 2.15
N THR A 76 4.21 -9.34 2.03
CA THR A 76 4.54 -10.74 1.79
C THR A 76 5.25 -10.92 0.45
N MET A 77 4.73 -10.33 -0.60
CA MET A 77 5.32 -10.41 -1.94
C MET A 77 6.64 -9.63 -2.05
N LEU A 78 6.72 -8.43 -1.42
CA LEU A 78 7.97 -7.66 -1.32
C LEU A 78 9.05 -8.44 -0.55
N SER A 79 8.67 -9.13 0.54
CA SER A 79 9.58 -10.01 1.29
C SER A 79 10.20 -11.08 0.40
N ALA A 80 9.40 -11.73 -0.44
CA ALA A 80 9.88 -12.73 -1.39
C ALA A 80 10.84 -12.16 -2.45
N ARG A 81 10.73 -10.87 -2.80
CA ARG A 81 11.58 -10.18 -3.78
C ARG A 81 12.86 -9.59 -3.17
N THR A 82 12.77 -9.11 -1.94
CA THR A 82 13.88 -8.37 -1.28
C THR A 82 14.69 -9.22 -0.32
N GLY A 83 14.13 -10.35 0.15
CA GLY A 83 14.71 -11.16 1.22
C GLY A 83 14.53 -10.54 2.62
N LEU A 84 13.85 -9.40 2.73
CA LEU A 84 13.54 -8.77 4.03
C LEU A 84 12.38 -9.52 4.71
N PRO A 85 12.42 -9.76 6.03
CA PRO A 85 11.29 -10.37 6.73
C PRO A 85 10.04 -9.49 6.66
N ALA A 86 8.86 -10.14 6.56
CA ALA A 86 7.58 -9.46 6.63
C ALA A 86 6.98 -9.58 8.04
N TYR A 87 6.46 -8.46 8.53
CA TYR A 87 5.68 -8.32 9.75
C TYR A 87 4.26 -7.91 9.39
N PHE A 88 3.27 -8.38 10.15
CA PHE A 88 1.85 -8.15 9.87
C PHE A 88 1.24 -7.33 11.00
N VAL A 89 0.93 -6.08 10.70
CA VAL A 89 0.43 -5.12 11.70
C VAL A 89 -1.09 -5.11 11.67
N ARG A 90 -1.69 -5.48 12.79
CA ARG A 90 -3.14 -5.53 12.97
C ARG A 90 -3.69 -4.12 13.23
N LYS A 91 -4.99 -3.93 12.98
CA LYS A 91 -5.69 -2.69 13.38
C LYS A 91 -5.92 -2.62 14.88
N GLU A 92 -6.07 -3.79 15.52
CA GLU A 92 -6.27 -3.92 16.96
C GLU A 92 -5.43 -5.08 17.49
N PRO A 93 -4.87 -4.96 18.71
CA PRO A 93 -4.17 -6.06 19.36
C PRO A 93 -5.05 -7.30 19.54
N LYS A 94 -4.45 -8.47 19.50
CA LYS A 94 -5.16 -9.70 19.88
C LYS A 94 -5.58 -9.65 21.35
N LYS A 95 -6.77 -10.20 21.63
CA LYS A 95 -7.26 -10.39 23.02
C LYS A 95 -6.88 -11.75 23.61
N TYR A 96 -6.01 -12.50 22.92
CA TYR A 96 -5.56 -13.85 23.31
C TYR A 96 -4.17 -14.15 22.73
N GLY A 97 -3.52 -15.19 23.27
CA GLY A 97 -2.21 -15.64 22.82
C GLY A 97 -1.10 -14.64 23.18
N THR A 98 -0.43 -14.09 22.18
CA THR A 98 0.67 -13.13 22.36
C THR A 98 0.20 -11.72 22.72
N GLU A 99 -1.07 -11.41 22.57
CA GLU A 99 -1.68 -10.07 22.75
C GLU A 99 -0.97 -8.94 21.97
N ARG A 100 -0.20 -9.31 20.93
CA ARG A 100 0.59 -8.39 20.14
C ARG A 100 -0.24 -7.72 19.04
N LEU A 101 0.13 -6.49 18.72
CA LEU A 101 -0.35 -5.78 17.56
C LEU A 101 0.40 -6.22 16.29
N CYS A 102 1.70 -6.50 16.40
CA CYS A 102 2.56 -6.91 15.30
C CYS A 102 2.87 -8.42 15.38
N GLU A 103 2.56 -9.13 14.30
CA GLU A 103 2.84 -10.56 14.12
C GLU A 103 4.06 -10.75 13.21
N GLY A 104 4.75 -11.90 13.33
CA GLY A 104 5.89 -12.25 12.47
C GLY A 104 7.23 -12.21 13.18
N GLY A 105 7.27 -11.75 14.43
CA GLY A 105 8.49 -11.75 15.24
C GLY A 105 8.62 -10.55 16.16
N ASP A 106 9.82 -10.38 16.70
CA ASP A 106 10.18 -9.26 17.56
C ASP A 106 10.62 -8.07 16.70
N VAL A 107 10.10 -6.89 17.01
CA VAL A 107 10.37 -5.64 16.27
C VAL A 107 11.27 -4.67 17.04
N ASP A 108 11.60 -4.95 18.30
CA ASP A 108 12.46 -4.10 19.12
C ASP A 108 13.81 -3.85 18.44
N GLY A 109 14.21 -2.58 18.37
CA GLY A 109 15.44 -2.12 17.74
C GLY A 109 15.49 -2.24 16.21
N ARG A 110 14.46 -2.78 15.53
CA ARG A 110 14.44 -2.94 14.06
C ARG A 110 14.00 -1.66 13.36
N SER A 111 14.57 -1.43 12.19
CA SER A 111 14.15 -0.36 11.27
C SER A 111 13.13 -0.94 10.29
N LEU A 112 11.85 -0.52 10.39
CA LEU A 112 10.76 -1.07 9.60
C LEU A 112 10.26 -0.09 8.55
N LEU A 113 9.97 -0.62 7.34
CA LEU A 113 9.22 0.05 6.29
C LEU A 113 7.75 -0.32 6.44
N VAL A 114 6.90 0.66 6.72
CA VAL A 114 5.44 0.47 6.69
C VAL A 114 4.99 0.30 5.24
N VAL A 115 4.15 -0.72 4.98
CA VAL A 115 3.61 -1.02 3.66
C VAL A 115 2.07 -0.98 3.72
N GLU A 116 1.47 -0.19 2.83
CA GLU A 116 0.02 -0.01 2.70
C GLU A 116 -0.39 -0.13 1.23
N ASP A 117 -1.62 -0.44 0.96
CA ASP A 117 -2.16 -0.50 -0.39
C ASP A 117 -2.54 0.89 -0.92
N VAL A 118 -3.48 1.56 -0.25
CA VAL A 118 -4.03 2.86 -0.67
C VAL A 118 -4.05 3.82 0.52
N VAL A 119 -3.46 4.99 0.32
CA VAL A 119 -3.42 6.05 1.32
C VAL A 119 -4.34 7.20 0.89
N THR A 120 -5.17 7.68 1.81
CA THR A 120 -5.94 8.92 1.65
C THR A 120 -5.39 9.99 2.59
N THR A 121 -5.59 9.82 3.89
CA THR A 121 -5.18 10.78 4.94
C THR A 121 -4.02 10.28 5.80
N ALA A 122 -3.48 9.10 5.52
CA ALA A 122 -2.43 8.41 6.27
C ALA A 122 -2.73 8.14 7.77
N GLY A 123 -3.98 8.30 8.22
CA GLY A 123 -4.32 8.09 9.63
C GLY A 123 -3.93 6.71 10.16
N GLN A 124 -4.11 5.64 9.36
CA GLN A 124 -3.70 4.29 9.75
C GLN A 124 -2.17 4.14 9.80
N ILE A 125 -1.45 4.77 8.86
CA ILE A 125 0.03 4.78 8.87
C ILE A 125 0.54 5.43 10.17
N VAL A 126 -0.03 6.58 10.55
CA VAL A 126 0.34 7.30 11.79
C VAL A 126 0.10 6.42 13.01
N LEU A 127 -1.10 5.87 13.17
CA LEU A 127 -1.43 5.00 14.31
C LEU A 127 -0.50 3.79 14.39
N SER A 128 -0.35 3.05 13.28
CA SER A 128 0.52 1.87 13.25
C SER A 128 1.99 2.22 13.46
N THR A 129 2.44 3.41 13.03
CA THR A 129 3.80 3.89 13.31
C THR A 129 4.02 4.13 14.80
N GLN A 130 3.07 4.79 15.47
CA GLN A 130 3.13 5.04 16.92
C GLN A 130 3.13 3.73 17.69
N ASP A 131 2.28 2.79 17.32
CA ASP A 131 2.21 1.46 17.93
C ASP A 131 3.52 0.68 17.77
N LEU A 132 4.07 0.61 16.55
CA LEU A 132 5.35 -0.06 16.28
C LEU A 132 6.51 0.59 17.05
N ARG A 133 6.54 1.93 17.14
CA ARG A 133 7.53 2.65 17.93
C ARG A 133 7.37 2.38 19.42
N SER A 134 6.17 2.19 19.93
CA SER A 134 5.92 1.81 21.32
C SER A 134 6.43 0.40 21.64
N GLU A 135 6.51 -0.49 20.63
CA GLU A 135 7.15 -1.82 20.72
C GLU A 135 8.67 -1.78 20.45
N GLY A 136 9.29 -0.59 20.36
CA GLY A 136 10.75 -0.41 20.22
C GLY A 136 11.23 -0.34 18.77
N ALA A 137 10.37 -0.45 17.77
CA ALA A 137 10.76 -0.33 16.36
C ALA A 137 11.12 1.12 15.96
N ARG A 138 11.98 1.26 14.97
CA ARG A 138 12.23 2.54 14.27
C ARG A 138 11.44 2.53 12.97
N VAL A 139 10.57 3.52 12.79
CA VAL A 139 9.78 3.72 11.57
C VAL A 139 10.01 5.13 11.06
N ALA A 140 10.69 5.26 9.93
CA ALA A 140 10.98 6.54 9.26
C ALA A 140 10.43 6.60 7.84
N HIS A 141 9.93 5.47 7.32
CA HIS A 141 9.47 5.35 5.93
C HIS A 141 8.17 4.57 5.84
N ALA A 142 7.33 4.98 4.90
CA ALA A 142 6.16 4.23 4.46
C ALA A 142 6.12 4.16 2.93
N LEU A 143 5.56 3.08 2.40
CA LEU A 143 5.39 2.80 0.98
C LEU A 143 3.96 2.38 0.71
N CYS A 144 3.33 2.94 -0.32
CA CYS A 144 2.02 2.50 -0.76
C CYS A 144 1.95 2.33 -2.28
N VAL A 145 0.93 1.63 -2.75
CA VAL A 145 0.67 1.51 -4.18
C VAL A 145 0.04 2.80 -4.70
N ILE A 146 -0.97 3.34 -4.00
CA ILE A 146 -1.74 4.49 -4.47
C ILE A 146 -1.85 5.54 -3.37
N ASP A 147 -1.42 6.77 -3.68
CA ASP A 147 -1.79 7.97 -2.93
C ASP A 147 -3.05 8.59 -3.56
N ARG A 148 -4.13 8.71 -2.79
CA ARG A 148 -5.37 9.36 -3.22
C ARG A 148 -5.33 10.89 -3.10
N GLU A 149 -4.18 11.46 -2.86
CA GLU A 149 -3.95 12.92 -2.82
C GLU A 149 -4.81 13.64 -1.76
N GLY A 150 -5.16 12.92 -0.69
CA GLY A 150 -5.95 13.44 0.43
C GLY A 150 -5.12 14.08 1.55
N GLY A 151 -3.90 14.54 1.26
CA GLY A 151 -3.00 15.15 2.25
C GLY A 151 -2.22 14.15 3.10
N GLY A 152 -2.25 12.86 2.77
CA GLY A 152 -1.60 11.79 3.54
C GLY A 152 -0.08 11.94 3.64
N VAL A 153 0.57 12.49 2.62
CA VAL A 153 2.02 12.74 2.61
C VAL A 153 2.41 13.74 3.70
N ASP A 154 1.69 14.85 3.82
CA ASP A 154 1.98 15.87 4.82
C ASP A 154 1.70 15.37 6.25
N VAL A 155 0.62 14.60 6.42
CA VAL A 155 0.25 13.99 7.71
C VAL A 155 1.31 12.97 8.15
N ALA A 156 1.79 12.12 7.24
CA ALA A 156 2.87 11.17 7.54
C ALA A 156 4.18 11.91 7.85
N ALA A 157 4.51 12.97 7.09
CA ALA A 157 5.70 13.79 7.31
C ALA A 157 5.70 14.49 8.67
N ALA A 158 4.54 14.97 9.14
CA ALA A 158 4.39 15.55 10.47
C ALA A 158 4.70 14.54 11.61
N GLU A 159 4.49 13.23 11.36
CA GLU A 159 4.86 12.14 12.26
C GLU A 159 6.33 11.68 12.07
N GLY A 160 7.09 12.34 11.18
CA GLY A 160 8.47 11.97 10.85
C GLY A 160 8.56 10.70 9.99
N VAL A 161 7.55 10.45 9.16
CA VAL A 161 7.50 9.32 8.22
C VAL A 161 7.50 9.83 6.79
N ALA A 162 8.54 9.47 6.01
CA ALA A 162 8.60 9.77 4.60
C ALA A 162 7.73 8.76 3.82
N LEU A 163 6.54 9.18 3.39
CA LEU A 163 5.63 8.38 2.59
C LEU A 163 6.00 8.48 1.11
N ARG A 164 6.13 7.34 0.44
CA ARG A 164 6.26 7.22 -1.02
C ARG A 164 5.12 6.40 -1.59
N ALA A 165 4.57 6.83 -2.71
CA ALA A 165 3.58 6.07 -3.48
C ALA A 165 4.17 5.60 -4.81
N LEU A 166 3.72 4.42 -5.29
CA LEU A 166 4.01 3.98 -6.65
C LEU A 166 3.27 4.85 -7.66
N PHE A 167 2.00 5.16 -7.38
CA PHE A 167 1.15 6.03 -8.20
C PHE A 167 0.37 7.01 -7.33
N THR A 168 0.03 8.16 -7.92
CA THR A 168 -1.07 8.98 -7.40
C THR A 168 -2.38 8.57 -8.08
N MET A 169 -3.53 8.95 -7.49
CA MET A 169 -4.83 8.69 -8.11
C MET A 169 -4.95 9.45 -9.44
N SER A 170 -4.46 10.69 -9.50
CA SER A 170 -4.44 11.48 -10.73
C SER A 170 -3.63 10.82 -11.86
N GLU A 171 -2.50 10.18 -11.54
CA GLU A 171 -1.72 9.40 -12.53
C GLU A 171 -2.49 8.18 -13.04
N LEU A 172 -3.21 7.48 -12.17
CA LEU A 172 -4.04 6.34 -12.57
C LEU A 172 -5.19 6.78 -13.48
N GLU A 173 -5.88 7.87 -13.13
CA GLU A 173 -6.97 8.42 -13.94
C GLU A 173 -6.47 8.89 -15.31
N ALA A 174 -5.32 9.55 -15.36
CA ALA A 174 -4.69 9.97 -16.62
C ALA A 174 -4.25 8.81 -17.52
N SER A 175 -3.94 7.64 -16.93
CA SER A 175 -3.55 6.44 -17.66
C SER A 175 -4.73 5.69 -18.31
N ARG A 176 -5.96 6.03 -17.95
CA ARG A 176 -7.20 5.40 -18.42
C ARG A 176 -7.31 5.36 -19.95
N ASP A 177 -6.94 6.46 -20.60
CA ASP A 177 -7.04 6.59 -22.04
C ASP A 177 -5.85 5.94 -22.79
N ALA A 178 -4.74 5.69 -22.10
CA ALA A 178 -3.58 5.03 -22.68
C ALA A 178 -3.76 3.50 -22.86
N GLY A 179 -4.71 2.90 -22.12
CA GLY A 179 -5.05 1.47 -22.21
C GLY A 179 -6.12 1.13 -23.26
N SER A 180 -6.73 2.14 -23.87
CA SER A 180 -7.80 1.97 -24.87
C SER A 180 -7.33 2.10 -26.33
N ALA A 181 -6.04 1.96 -26.61
CA ALA A 181 -5.57 1.79 -27.98
C ALA A 181 -6.18 0.48 -28.52
N PRO A 182 -6.91 0.48 -29.65
CA PRO A 182 -7.47 -0.73 -30.20
C PRO A 182 -6.35 -1.70 -30.54
N ASP A 183 -6.56 -2.97 -30.14
CA ASP A 183 -5.76 -4.10 -30.61
C ASP A 183 -5.72 -4.04 -32.15
N PRO A 184 -4.56 -3.93 -32.81
CA PRO A 184 -4.48 -3.77 -34.26
C PRO A 184 -4.76 -5.07 -35.04
N PHE A 185 -5.34 -6.12 -34.39
CA PHE A 185 -5.75 -7.35 -35.08
C PHE A 185 -7.10 -7.86 -34.63
#